data_1cad1ef4435df7c3ddee05b76cbd0f2c
#
_entry.id   1cad1ef4435df7c3ddee05b76cbd0f2c
#
_cell.length_a   1.000
_cell.length_b   1.000
_cell.length_c   1.000
_cell.angle_alpha   90.00
_cell.angle_beta   90.00
_cell.angle_gamma   90.00
#
_symmetry.space_group_name_H-M   'P 1'
#
loop_
_entity.id
_entity.type
_entity.pdbx_description
1 polymer ?
#
loop_
_entity_poly.entity_id
_entity_poly.type
_entity_poly.pdbx_seq_one_letter_code
_entity_poly.pdbx_strand_id
1 'polypeptide(L)'
;GLGRRFGGNKLMAELNGRPLAVHALALAAAPVFAGRIAVTRSAEVEALCRAGGFPVLRHAEPRRSDTVRLGLTALLAQQPDLQGCVFLPGDQPCLTRQTLEALAIGAAPDTIRRPAAPDGTPGSPVLFGRDYFAALLHLPEGSGGSAVLRAHPQAIRLLPTPAAELRDIDTRSDLEALRGGKG
;
A
#
# COMPACT_ATOMS: atom_id res chain seq x y z
N GLY A 1 -9.69 -4.63 0.56
CA GLY A 1 -10.61 -5.59 1.24
C GLY A 1 -11.99 -4.99 1.37
N LEU A 2 -13.01 -5.83 1.54
CA LEU A 2 -14.42 -5.37 1.61
C LEU A 2 -14.82 -4.79 2.98
N GLY A 3 -13.87 -4.42 3.85
CA GLY A 3 -14.15 -3.76 5.12
C GLY A 3 -15.18 -4.46 6.03
N ARG A 4 -15.22 -5.80 6.04
CA ARG A 4 -16.25 -6.56 6.80
C ARG A 4 -16.32 -6.18 8.27
N ARG A 5 -15.18 -5.96 8.95
CA ARG A 5 -15.10 -5.51 10.35
C ARG A 5 -15.47 -4.04 10.54
N PHE A 6 -15.34 -3.24 9.51
CA PHE A 6 -15.67 -1.81 9.51
C PHE A 6 -17.16 -1.55 9.29
N GLY A 7 -17.90 -2.52 8.74
CA GLY A 7 -19.33 -2.36 8.42
C GLY A 7 -19.62 -1.50 7.21
N GLY A 8 -18.69 -1.47 6.24
CA GLY A 8 -18.83 -0.69 5.00
C GLY A 8 -17.49 -0.50 4.28
N ASN A 9 -17.48 0.40 3.29
CA ASN A 9 -16.26 0.75 2.57
C ASN A 9 -15.35 1.64 3.41
N LYS A 10 -14.43 1.03 4.17
CA LYS A 10 -13.54 1.78 5.08
C LYS A 10 -12.69 2.85 4.39
N LEU A 11 -12.34 2.64 3.12
CA LEU A 11 -11.51 3.58 2.35
C LEU A 11 -12.25 4.89 2.03
N MET A 12 -13.59 4.88 2.10
CA MET A 12 -14.43 6.06 1.95
C MET A 12 -14.78 6.72 3.31
N ALA A 13 -14.41 6.11 4.43
CA ALA A 13 -14.61 6.71 5.74
C ALA A 13 -13.71 7.95 5.91
N GLU A 14 -14.24 9.00 6.50
CA GLU A 14 -13.56 10.29 6.59
C GLU A 14 -12.68 10.39 7.83
N LEU A 15 -11.45 10.83 7.62
CA LEU A 15 -10.54 11.33 8.65
C LEU A 15 -10.18 12.78 8.31
N ASN A 16 -10.45 13.73 9.23
CA ASN A 16 -10.21 15.17 9.02
C ASN A 16 -10.88 15.72 7.74
N GLY A 17 -12.12 15.31 7.48
CA GLY A 17 -12.91 15.76 6.33
C GLY A 17 -12.48 15.17 4.97
N ARG A 18 -11.62 14.15 4.96
CA ARG A 18 -11.16 13.48 3.73
C ARG A 18 -11.29 11.97 3.84
N PRO A 19 -11.74 11.26 2.79
CA PRO A 19 -11.72 9.80 2.75
C PRO A 19 -10.34 9.22 3.03
N LEU A 20 -10.25 8.08 3.74
CA LEU A 20 -8.98 7.42 4.05
C LEU A 20 -8.13 7.16 2.79
N ALA A 21 -8.77 6.78 1.68
CA ALA A 21 -8.05 6.56 0.42
C ALA A 21 -7.28 7.81 -0.07
N VAL A 22 -7.77 9.02 0.20
CA VAL A 22 -7.12 10.26 -0.24
C VAL A 22 -5.76 10.45 0.43
N HIS A 23 -5.59 10.01 1.67
CA HIS A 23 -4.31 10.08 2.38
C HIS A 23 -3.24 9.22 1.65
N ALA A 24 -3.58 7.99 1.29
CA ALA A 24 -2.67 7.12 0.54
C ALA A 24 -2.39 7.64 -0.89
N LEU A 25 -3.41 8.16 -1.59
CA LEU A 25 -3.24 8.74 -2.92
C LEU A 25 -2.30 9.95 -2.89
N ALA A 26 -2.40 10.81 -1.87
CA ALA A 26 -1.51 11.95 -1.70
C ALA A 26 -0.05 11.52 -1.49
N LEU A 27 0.18 10.45 -0.72
CA LEU A 27 1.51 9.86 -0.54
C LEU A 27 2.06 9.27 -1.84
N ALA A 28 1.23 8.50 -2.57
CA ALA A 28 1.63 7.87 -3.82
C ALA A 28 1.88 8.88 -4.96
N ALA A 29 1.44 10.13 -4.79
CA ALA A 29 1.73 11.23 -5.71
C ALA A 29 3.14 11.84 -5.52
N ALA A 30 3.96 11.33 -4.59
CA ALA A 30 5.30 11.85 -4.35
C ALA A 30 6.19 11.74 -5.59
N PRO A 31 7.01 12.77 -5.90
CA PRO A 31 7.86 12.81 -7.11
C PRO A 31 8.91 11.70 -7.21
N VAL A 32 9.22 11.04 -6.10
CA VAL A 32 10.16 9.91 -6.05
C VAL A 32 9.68 8.71 -6.88
N PHE A 33 8.39 8.62 -7.18
CA PHE A 33 7.80 7.53 -7.94
C PHE A 33 7.70 7.87 -9.43
N ALA A 34 8.36 7.08 -10.27
CA ALA A 34 8.30 7.19 -11.73
C ALA A 34 6.91 6.83 -12.29
N GLY A 35 6.19 5.93 -11.62
CA GLY A 35 4.84 5.51 -12.00
C GLY A 35 3.99 5.20 -10.77
N ARG A 36 2.68 5.23 -10.94
CA ARG A 36 1.72 4.92 -9.87
C ARG A 36 0.40 4.42 -10.44
N ILE A 37 -0.28 3.58 -9.71
CA ILE A 37 -1.62 3.10 -10.05
C ILE A 37 -2.37 2.69 -8.78
N ALA A 38 -3.61 3.11 -8.65
CA ALA A 38 -4.52 2.58 -7.66
C ALA A 38 -5.20 1.32 -8.21
N VAL A 39 -5.30 0.28 -7.39
CA VAL A 39 -5.99 -0.96 -7.77
C VAL A 39 -7.10 -1.22 -6.79
N THR A 40 -8.33 -1.28 -7.27
CA THR A 40 -9.50 -1.37 -6.39
C THR A 40 -10.61 -2.26 -6.96
N ARG A 41 -11.48 -2.77 -6.08
CA ARG A 41 -12.75 -3.41 -6.44
C ARG A 41 -13.95 -2.49 -6.20
N SER A 42 -13.75 -1.35 -5.55
CA SER A 42 -14.80 -0.40 -5.20
C SER A 42 -14.99 0.63 -6.31
N ALA A 43 -16.23 0.77 -6.80
CA ALA A 43 -16.59 1.82 -7.73
C ALA A 43 -16.46 3.22 -7.12
N GLU A 44 -16.72 3.36 -5.82
CA GLU A 44 -16.57 4.63 -5.11
C GLU A 44 -15.11 5.08 -5.04
N VAL A 45 -14.18 4.14 -4.74
CA VAL A 45 -12.75 4.44 -4.74
C VAL A 45 -12.24 4.73 -6.15
N GLU A 46 -12.74 4.02 -7.17
CA GLU A 46 -12.44 4.33 -8.58
C GLU A 46 -12.87 5.75 -8.94
N ALA A 47 -14.11 6.13 -8.60
CA ALA A 47 -14.62 7.47 -8.88
C ALA A 47 -13.77 8.55 -8.18
N LEU A 48 -13.38 8.31 -6.93
CA LEU A 48 -12.50 9.19 -6.17
C LEU A 48 -11.13 9.36 -6.85
N CYS A 49 -10.51 8.26 -7.30
CA CYS A 49 -9.24 8.32 -8.01
C CYS A 49 -9.35 9.10 -9.32
N ARG A 50 -10.39 8.83 -10.11
CA ARG A 50 -10.64 9.53 -11.39
C ARG A 50 -10.85 11.03 -11.19
N ALA A 51 -11.65 11.40 -10.19
CA ALA A 51 -11.89 12.82 -9.84
C ALA A 51 -10.60 13.55 -9.44
N GLY A 52 -9.67 12.84 -8.79
CA GLY A 52 -8.34 13.35 -8.42
C GLY A 52 -7.28 13.22 -9.52
N GLY A 53 -7.62 12.77 -10.73
CA GLY A 53 -6.65 12.55 -11.82
C GLY A 53 -5.64 11.44 -11.53
N PHE A 54 -5.97 10.49 -10.63
CA PHE A 54 -5.06 9.41 -10.25
C PHE A 54 -5.33 8.17 -11.12
N PRO A 55 -4.30 7.57 -11.75
CA PRO A 55 -4.45 6.35 -12.53
C PRO A 55 -5.06 5.23 -11.69
N VAL A 56 -6.11 4.59 -12.18
CA VAL A 56 -6.83 3.56 -11.43
C VAL A 56 -7.23 2.40 -12.32
N LEU A 57 -7.08 1.18 -11.78
CA LEU A 57 -7.56 -0.06 -12.36
C LEU A 57 -8.62 -0.65 -11.42
N ARG A 58 -9.87 -0.75 -11.91
CA ARG A 58 -10.91 -1.47 -11.20
C ARG A 58 -11.03 -2.89 -11.76
N HIS A 59 -11.20 -3.87 -10.87
CA HIS A 59 -11.38 -5.27 -11.21
C HIS A 59 -12.47 -5.92 -10.36
N ALA A 60 -12.97 -7.07 -10.82
CA ALA A 60 -13.99 -7.87 -10.12
C ALA A 60 -13.37 -9.07 -9.37
N GLU A 61 -12.12 -9.40 -9.66
CA GLU A 61 -11.45 -10.58 -9.13
C GLU A 61 -11.46 -10.58 -7.58
N PRO A 62 -11.84 -11.71 -6.94
CA PRO A 62 -12.10 -11.72 -5.50
C PRO A 62 -10.83 -11.76 -4.64
N ARG A 63 -9.69 -12.18 -5.19
CA ARG A 63 -8.50 -12.54 -4.43
C ARG A 63 -7.50 -11.38 -4.30
N ARG A 64 -6.74 -11.40 -3.22
CA ARG A 64 -5.66 -10.42 -2.99
C ARG A 64 -4.52 -10.59 -4.00
N SER A 65 -4.19 -11.83 -4.38
CA SER A 65 -3.22 -12.15 -5.43
C SER A 65 -3.55 -11.48 -6.76
N ASP A 66 -4.84 -11.43 -7.13
CA ASP A 66 -5.26 -10.77 -8.36
C ASP A 66 -5.02 -9.26 -8.32
N THR A 67 -5.31 -8.61 -7.19
CA THR A 67 -5.03 -7.18 -6.99
C THR A 67 -3.55 -6.87 -7.19
N VAL A 68 -2.66 -7.69 -6.61
CA VAL A 68 -1.20 -7.54 -6.74
C VAL A 68 -0.77 -7.75 -8.19
N ARG A 69 -1.18 -8.86 -8.81
CA ARG A 69 -0.83 -9.22 -10.18
C ARG A 69 -1.29 -8.16 -11.18
N LEU A 70 -2.56 -7.78 -11.15
CA LEU A 70 -3.15 -6.81 -12.07
C LEU A 70 -2.47 -5.43 -11.94
N GLY A 71 -2.22 -4.98 -10.72
CA GLY A 71 -1.56 -3.71 -10.47
C GLY A 71 -0.13 -3.69 -10.97
N LEU A 72 0.65 -4.73 -10.66
CA LEU A 72 2.05 -4.81 -11.10
C LEU A 72 2.14 -4.96 -12.62
N THR A 73 1.29 -5.78 -13.25
CA THR A 73 1.23 -5.92 -14.71
C THR A 73 0.93 -4.57 -15.39
N ALA A 74 -0.07 -3.84 -14.90
CA ALA A 74 -0.44 -2.54 -15.47
C ALA A 74 0.69 -1.49 -15.29
N LEU A 75 1.39 -1.54 -14.16
CA LEU A 75 2.50 -0.62 -13.89
C LEU A 75 3.71 -0.92 -14.79
N LEU A 76 4.05 -2.21 -14.97
CA LEU A 76 5.14 -2.64 -15.85
C LEU A 76 4.85 -2.35 -17.33
N ALA A 77 3.59 -2.37 -17.75
CA ALA A 77 3.22 -1.97 -19.10
C ALA A 77 3.48 -0.47 -19.38
N GLN A 78 3.40 0.37 -18.34
CA GLN A 78 3.67 1.82 -18.44
C GLN A 78 5.16 2.14 -18.22
N GLN A 79 5.83 1.38 -17.37
CA GLN A 79 7.19 1.58 -16.91
C GLN A 79 7.96 0.25 -16.90
N PRO A 80 8.45 -0.24 -18.04
CA PRO A 80 9.08 -1.57 -18.13
C PRO A 80 10.39 -1.68 -17.33
N ASP A 81 11.06 -0.56 -17.11
CA ASP A 81 12.40 -0.51 -16.48
C ASP A 81 12.37 -0.26 -14.97
N LEU A 82 11.20 -0.40 -14.31
CA LEU A 82 11.09 -0.25 -12.87
C LEU A 82 12.08 -1.15 -12.12
N GLN A 83 12.84 -0.56 -11.19
CA GLN A 83 13.78 -1.28 -10.34
C GLN A 83 13.15 -1.77 -9.03
N GLY A 84 11.98 -1.26 -8.68
CA GLY A 84 11.22 -1.67 -7.51
C GLY A 84 9.79 -1.14 -7.54
N CYS A 85 8.92 -1.73 -6.74
CA CYS A 85 7.52 -1.34 -6.60
C CYS A 85 7.12 -1.30 -5.13
N VAL A 86 6.52 -0.19 -4.69
CA VAL A 86 5.95 -0.06 -3.35
C VAL A 86 4.48 -0.44 -3.37
N PHE A 87 4.10 -1.39 -2.51
CA PHE A 87 2.71 -1.77 -2.28
C PHE A 87 2.20 -1.01 -1.05
N LEU A 88 1.47 0.07 -1.32
CA LEU A 88 0.94 0.99 -0.32
C LEU A 88 -0.51 0.65 0.02
N PRO A 89 -0.82 0.30 1.30
CA PRO A 89 -2.20 0.14 1.76
C PRO A 89 -2.95 1.48 1.77
N GLY A 90 -4.25 1.42 1.46
CA GLY A 90 -5.10 2.63 1.45
C GLY A 90 -5.67 3.02 2.83
N ASP A 91 -5.37 2.27 3.87
CA ASP A 91 -5.95 2.35 5.21
C ASP A 91 -4.95 2.71 6.31
N GLN A 92 -3.79 3.28 5.93
CA GLN A 92 -2.74 3.79 6.83
C GLN A 92 -2.64 5.33 6.73
N PRO A 93 -3.57 6.08 7.30
CA PRO A 93 -3.62 7.54 7.12
C PRO A 93 -2.53 8.29 7.88
N CYS A 94 -1.85 7.65 8.83
CA CYS A 94 -0.80 8.25 9.64
C CYS A 94 0.60 8.09 9.03
N LEU A 95 0.75 7.29 7.98
CA LEU A 95 2.03 7.14 7.28
C LEU A 95 2.48 8.50 6.73
N THR A 96 3.75 8.83 6.94
CA THR A 96 4.31 10.09 6.46
C THR A 96 4.93 9.93 5.07
N ARG A 97 4.99 11.06 4.37
CA ARG A 97 5.70 11.16 3.10
C ARG A 97 7.19 10.87 3.27
N GLN A 98 7.81 11.34 4.35
CA GLN A 98 9.22 11.10 4.65
C GLN A 98 9.54 9.62 4.75
N THR A 99 8.72 8.85 5.47
CA THR A 99 8.89 7.39 5.60
C THR A 99 8.74 6.69 4.24
N LEU A 100 7.76 7.10 3.44
CA LEU A 100 7.53 6.50 2.12
C LEU A 100 8.68 6.80 1.15
N GLU A 101 9.18 8.03 1.13
CA GLU A 101 10.33 8.42 0.31
C GLU A 101 11.62 7.70 0.76
N ALA A 102 11.85 7.57 2.08
CA ALA A 102 12.98 6.81 2.61
C ALA A 102 12.96 5.34 2.21
N LEU A 103 11.77 4.72 2.12
CA LEU A 103 11.62 3.38 1.56
C LEU A 103 12.04 3.33 0.09
N ALA A 104 11.58 4.30 -0.71
CA ALA A 104 11.80 4.33 -2.16
C ALA A 104 13.28 4.60 -2.53
N ILE A 105 13.94 5.54 -1.83
CA ILE A 105 15.35 5.90 -2.08
C ILE A 105 16.30 4.70 -1.92
N GLY A 106 15.97 3.75 -1.05
CA GLY A 106 16.77 2.54 -0.85
C GLY A 106 16.40 1.37 -1.78
N ALA A 107 15.64 1.60 -2.86
CA ALA A 107 15.26 0.55 -3.78
C ALA A 107 16.48 -0.02 -4.49
N ALA A 108 16.63 -1.35 -4.43
CA ALA A 108 17.59 -2.12 -5.23
C ALA A 108 16.88 -3.39 -5.73
N PRO A 109 17.28 -3.93 -6.88
CA PRO A 109 16.58 -5.06 -7.50
C PRO A 109 16.45 -6.29 -6.59
N ASP A 110 17.46 -6.56 -5.80
CA ASP A 110 17.61 -7.73 -4.92
C ASP A 110 17.10 -7.51 -3.49
N THR A 111 16.51 -6.34 -3.17
CA THR A 111 16.07 -6.01 -1.81
C THR A 111 14.57 -5.95 -1.65
N ILE A 112 14.11 -6.29 -0.44
CA ILE A 112 12.75 -6.02 0.04
C ILE A 112 12.89 -5.06 1.21
N ARG A 113 12.15 -3.94 1.18
CA ARG A 113 12.19 -2.96 2.27
C ARG A 113 10.80 -2.76 2.86
N ARG A 114 10.75 -2.63 4.18
CA ARG A 114 9.53 -2.35 4.89
C ARG A 114 9.79 -1.58 6.19
N PRO A 115 8.86 -0.75 6.66
CA PRO A 115 8.98 -0.09 7.93
C PRO A 115 8.88 -1.11 9.08
N ALA A 116 9.52 -0.78 10.19
CA ALA A 116 9.36 -1.52 11.44
C ALA A 116 9.26 -0.55 12.62
N ALA A 117 8.35 -0.85 13.54
CA ALA A 117 8.22 -0.12 14.80
C ALA A 117 9.46 -0.29 15.68
N PRO A 118 9.65 0.53 16.73
CA PRO A 118 10.82 0.46 17.62
C PRO A 118 10.99 -0.89 18.33
N ASP A 119 9.91 -1.64 18.51
CA ASP A 119 9.92 -3.00 19.06
C ASP A 119 10.30 -4.09 18.04
N GLY A 120 10.64 -3.69 16.80
CA GLY A 120 10.98 -4.60 15.71
C GLY A 120 9.76 -5.14 14.95
N THR A 121 8.54 -4.80 15.34
CA THR A 121 7.33 -5.24 14.62
C THR A 121 7.29 -4.66 13.22
N PRO A 122 7.34 -5.50 12.16
CA PRO A 122 7.38 -5.01 10.80
C PRO A 122 5.98 -4.63 10.31
N GLY A 123 5.89 -3.48 9.63
CA GLY A 123 4.65 -2.91 9.09
C GLY A 123 4.57 -2.92 7.54
N SER A 124 3.61 -2.16 7.05
CA SER A 124 3.45 -1.76 5.65
C SER A 124 3.69 -0.26 5.55
N PRO A 125 3.95 0.26 4.34
CA PRO A 125 4.02 -0.37 3.03
C PRO A 125 5.25 -1.27 2.83
N VAL A 126 5.25 -2.07 1.75
CA VAL A 126 6.39 -2.91 1.40
C VAL A 126 6.89 -2.52 0.01
N LEU A 127 8.18 -2.27 -0.09
CA LEU A 127 8.89 -2.16 -1.37
C LEU A 127 9.48 -3.52 -1.70
N PHE A 128 9.20 -4.01 -2.90
CA PHE A 128 9.86 -5.16 -3.51
C PHE A 128 10.74 -4.70 -4.67
N GLY A 129 11.98 -5.10 -4.67
CA GLY A 129 12.88 -4.94 -5.79
C GLY A 129 12.47 -5.79 -6.99
N ARG A 130 13.03 -5.47 -8.16
CA ARG A 130 12.66 -6.06 -9.45
C ARG A 130 12.77 -7.58 -9.47
N ASP A 131 13.74 -8.17 -8.79
CA ASP A 131 14.00 -9.60 -8.76
C ASP A 131 12.82 -10.40 -8.17
N TYR A 132 11.94 -9.74 -7.39
CA TYR A 132 10.75 -10.35 -6.78
C TYR A 132 9.48 -10.18 -7.62
N PHE A 133 9.53 -9.46 -8.75
CA PHE A 133 8.33 -9.23 -9.57
C PHE A 133 7.75 -10.51 -10.14
N ALA A 134 8.60 -11.45 -10.59
CA ALA A 134 8.13 -12.76 -11.06
C ALA A 134 7.35 -13.51 -9.97
N ALA A 135 7.85 -13.53 -8.73
CA ALA A 135 7.15 -14.15 -7.61
C ALA A 135 5.82 -13.46 -7.26
N LEU A 136 5.76 -12.13 -7.36
CA LEU A 136 4.54 -11.35 -7.14
C LEU A 136 3.48 -11.55 -8.24
N LEU A 137 3.92 -11.76 -9.49
CA LEU A 137 3.02 -12.04 -10.61
C LEU A 137 2.45 -13.48 -10.57
N HIS A 138 3.14 -14.40 -9.89
CA HIS A 138 2.76 -15.82 -9.78
C HIS A 138 2.39 -16.21 -8.33
N LEU A 139 1.84 -15.28 -7.55
CA LEU A 139 1.40 -15.55 -6.18
C LEU A 139 0.38 -16.71 -6.12
N PRO A 140 0.49 -17.59 -5.12
CA PRO A 140 -0.55 -18.58 -4.84
C PRO A 140 -1.90 -17.91 -4.62
N GLU A 141 -2.97 -18.60 -4.95
CA GLU A 141 -4.35 -18.10 -4.80
C GLU A 141 -4.62 -17.56 -3.38
N GLY A 142 -5.19 -16.36 -3.32
CA GLY A 142 -5.54 -15.71 -2.06
C GLY A 142 -4.37 -15.13 -1.27
N SER A 143 -3.13 -15.43 -1.66
CA SER A 143 -1.94 -14.87 -1.05
C SER A 143 -1.75 -13.39 -1.41
N GLY A 144 -0.94 -12.69 -0.63
CA GLY A 144 -0.45 -11.36 -0.94
C GLY A 144 1.08 -11.34 -0.92
N GLY A 145 1.68 -10.17 -0.95
CA GLY A 145 3.14 -10.00 -0.86
C GLY A 145 3.79 -10.70 0.35
N SER A 146 3.02 -10.99 1.40
CA SER A 146 3.49 -11.75 2.57
C SER A 146 4.02 -13.15 2.22
N ALA A 147 3.59 -13.77 1.12
CA ALA A 147 4.14 -15.03 0.65
C ALA A 147 5.60 -14.86 0.19
N VAL A 148 5.89 -13.80 -0.54
CA VAL A 148 7.25 -13.46 -0.98
C VAL A 148 8.13 -13.09 0.22
N LEU A 149 7.60 -12.34 1.19
CA LEU A 149 8.34 -12.01 2.42
C LEU A 149 8.79 -13.27 3.17
N ARG A 150 7.91 -14.25 3.31
CA ARG A 150 8.24 -15.53 4.00
C ARG A 150 9.27 -16.37 3.23
N ALA A 151 9.24 -16.31 1.91
CA ALA A 151 10.17 -17.04 1.07
C ALA A 151 11.59 -16.43 1.03
N HIS A 152 11.70 -15.12 1.32
CA HIS A 152 12.94 -14.35 1.20
C HIS A 152 13.27 -13.51 2.44
N PRO A 153 13.29 -14.09 3.66
CA PRO A 153 13.51 -13.33 4.90
C PRO A 153 14.86 -12.61 4.93
N GLN A 154 15.88 -13.19 4.29
CA GLN A 154 17.25 -12.64 4.23
C GLN A 154 17.35 -11.37 3.37
N ALA A 155 16.40 -11.16 2.45
CA ALA A 155 16.37 -9.98 1.58
C ALA A 155 15.70 -8.77 2.25
N ILE A 156 15.03 -8.97 3.39
CA ILE A 156 14.26 -7.92 4.06
C ILE A 156 15.21 -6.96 4.77
N ARG A 157 15.04 -5.68 4.48
CA ARG A 157 15.68 -4.56 5.16
C ARG A 157 14.61 -3.72 5.87
N LEU A 158 14.75 -3.60 7.18
CA LEU A 158 13.81 -2.85 8.00
C LEU A 158 14.20 -1.37 8.04
N LEU A 159 13.21 -0.50 7.90
CA LEU A 159 13.33 0.94 8.07
C LEU A 159 12.72 1.31 9.43
N PRO A 160 13.51 1.78 10.41
CA PRO A 160 12.98 2.24 11.70
C PRO A 160 11.92 3.33 11.48
N THR A 161 10.74 3.13 12.03
CA THR A 161 9.58 3.99 11.79
C THR A 161 8.76 4.13 13.08
N PRO A 162 8.26 5.34 13.43
CA PRO A 162 7.38 5.50 14.57
C PRO A 162 6.17 4.57 14.48
N ALA A 163 5.85 3.88 15.57
CA ALA A 163 4.71 2.95 15.60
C ALA A 163 3.37 3.61 15.21
N ALA A 164 3.21 4.90 15.52
CA ALA A 164 2.02 5.66 15.18
C ALA A 164 1.77 5.75 13.66
N GLU A 165 2.83 5.78 12.84
CA GLU A 165 2.72 5.82 11.37
C GLU A 165 2.22 4.50 10.78
N LEU A 166 2.44 3.38 11.48
CA LEU A 166 2.16 2.03 10.99
C LEU A 166 0.76 1.51 11.35
N ARG A 167 -0.08 2.37 11.92
CA ARG A 167 -1.42 1.99 12.36
C ARG A 167 -2.37 1.82 11.18
N ASP A 168 -2.92 0.62 11.03
CA ASP A 168 -4.04 0.33 10.14
C ASP A 168 -5.36 0.78 10.76
N ILE A 169 -6.28 1.25 9.94
CA ILE A 169 -7.67 1.47 10.33
C ILE A 169 -8.48 0.24 9.93
N ASP A 170 -8.78 -0.63 10.88
CA ASP A 170 -9.55 -1.85 10.65
C ASP A 170 -11.00 -1.74 11.13
N THR A 171 -11.26 -0.93 12.13
CA THR A 171 -12.56 -0.75 12.78
C THR A 171 -12.96 0.73 12.85
N ARG A 172 -14.25 1.00 13.15
CA ARG A 172 -14.72 2.37 13.43
C ARG A 172 -14.05 2.95 14.67
N SER A 173 -13.79 2.11 15.68
CA SER A 173 -13.10 2.53 16.90
C SER A 173 -11.67 3.01 16.62
N ASP A 174 -10.95 2.36 15.69
CA ASP A 174 -9.61 2.82 15.28
C ASP A 174 -9.66 4.23 14.68
N LEU A 175 -10.68 4.48 13.85
CA LEU A 175 -10.88 5.79 13.24
C LEU A 175 -11.23 6.86 14.27
N GLU A 176 -12.11 6.55 15.22
CA GLU A 176 -12.51 7.45 16.31
C GLU A 176 -11.33 7.78 17.23
N ALA A 177 -10.48 6.79 17.54
CA ALA A 177 -9.27 6.99 18.33
C ALA A 177 -8.31 8.00 17.66
N LEU A 178 -8.20 7.99 16.33
CA LEU A 178 -7.40 8.97 15.60
C LEU A 178 -8.03 10.36 15.56
N ARG A 179 -9.36 10.45 15.57
CA ARG A 179 -10.07 11.74 15.62
C ARG A 179 -9.96 12.40 17.00
N GLY A 180 -10.00 11.59 18.06
CA GLY A 180 -9.92 12.05 19.46
C GLY A 180 -8.50 12.38 19.94
N GLY A 181 -7.46 11.92 19.27
CA GLY A 181 -6.06 12.09 19.66
C GLY A 181 -5.44 13.44 19.27
N LYS A 182 -6.23 14.43 18.87
CA LYS A 182 -5.80 15.82 18.69
C LYS A 182 -6.18 16.63 19.94
N GLY A 183 -5.49 16.42 21.03
CA GLY A 183 -5.44 17.25 22.22
C GLY A 183 -3.99 17.56 22.53
#